data_07f4fe6d2ac97f7342a0f83c91e55333
#
_entry.id   07f4fe6d2ac97f7342a0f83c91e55333
#
_cell.length_a   1.000
_cell.length_b   1.000
_cell.length_c   1.000
_cell.angle_alpha   90.00
_cell.angle_beta   90.00
_cell.angle_gamma   90.00
#
_symmetry.space_group_name_H-M   'P 1'
#
loop_
_entity.id
_entity.type
_entity.pdbx_description
1 polymer ?
#
loop_
_entity_poly.entity_id
_entity_poly.type
_entity_poly.pdbx_seq_one_letter_code
_entity_poly.pdbx_strand_id
1 'polypeptide(L)'
;MVNKFTNLGFLIVITLILSQCANKGTTSGGDKDVTPPVIIKSTPENFSINFDAQEIEIEFDEYVKLKNLQKQLIISPPMTLEPEITPVGTASKIIKIKIFDTLQPNTTYAFNFGESIADNNEGNLFPYYKYIFSTGTYIDSLSVSGMVSDALNKEVDERVAVLLYEVDSSYYDSIVYKQKPKYITVTDSLSGFKLENLKEGSYLLTALKEENPNYTYQQKTDKIAYRKQFISVPSDTAYVLRLFKESIDYDFKRARQASKNKIAFGYEGEGTSMRIKILSEVPDDFSSTITKEIDKDTLNYWYRPEIEVDSLLFEVRHLESIDTAVVRIKDFKLDSLMFKPLSSKLKLQESLLISASTPLGKFKASKVQVMDKDSVFQTPTMGLDASLNAVVLDFDKTEKNNYSIQLLPGALTDFYGVENDTLNYKVATKLQSDYGNVRITIRNGVYPLIVQLTEAKGEEVESQMITEATPVDFKDVNPGIYSLRVIFDTNKNGVYDTGSFLNKTQPERVSYASKPVEIRAAWDTFEEFVLED
;
A
#
# COMPACT_ATOMS: atom_id res chain seq x y z
N MET A 1 79.43 -31.67 -27.88
CA MET A 1 78.07 -32.15 -27.57
C MET A 1 77.74 -32.16 -26.08
N VAL A 2 78.71 -31.98 -25.18
CA VAL A 2 78.52 -32.03 -23.72
C VAL A 2 77.87 -30.78 -23.15
N ASN A 3 78.14 -29.58 -23.70
CA ASN A 3 77.63 -28.31 -23.14
C ASN A 3 76.11 -28.03 -23.44
N LYS A 4 75.44 -28.74 -24.32
CA LYS A 4 74.02 -28.58 -24.55
C LYS A 4 73.14 -29.36 -23.55
N PHE A 5 73.64 -30.49 -23.06
CA PHE A 5 72.91 -31.29 -22.07
C PHE A 5 72.99 -30.71 -20.64
N THR A 6 74.13 -30.07 -20.30
CA THR A 6 74.28 -29.38 -19.00
C THR A 6 73.37 -28.16 -18.92
N ASN A 7 73.24 -27.36 -19.97
CA ASN A 7 72.32 -26.21 -19.99
C ASN A 7 70.85 -26.61 -19.97
N LEU A 8 70.48 -27.72 -20.60
CA LEU A 8 69.11 -28.23 -20.59
C LEU A 8 68.74 -28.79 -19.20
N GLY A 9 69.70 -29.47 -18.54
CA GLY A 9 69.54 -29.94 -17.15
C GLY A 9 69.37 -28.78 -16.16
N PHE A 10 70.14 -27.71 -16.32
CA PHE A 10 70.07 -26.54 -15.48
C PHE A 10 68.74 -25.75 -15.67
N LEU A 11 68.23 -25.70 -16.94
CA LEU A 11 66.93 -25.09 -17.24
C LEU A 11 65.77 -25.87 -16.63
N ILE A 12 65.84 -27.19 -16.65
CA ILE A 12 64.78 -28.06 -16.05
C ILE A 12 64.79 -27.94 -14.52
N VAL A 13 65.95 -27.83 -13.90
CA VAL A 13 66.05 -27.61 -12.42
C VAL A 13 65.54 -26.24 -12.02
N ILE A 14 65.77 -25.17 -12.80
CA ILE A 14 65.20 -23.84 -12.55
C ILE A 14 63.71 -23.83 -12.72
N THR A 15 63.14 -24.56 -13.72
CA THR A 15 61.71 -24.65 -13.94
C THR A 15 61.01 -25.43 -12.82
N LEU A 16 61.66 -26.44 -12.24
CA LEU A 16 61.15 -27.20 -11.10
C LEU A 16 61.18 -26.40 -9.77
N ILE A 17 62.10 -25.45 -9.64
CA ILE A 17 62.17 -24.57 -8.46
C ILE A 17 61.09 -23.46 -8.55
N LEU A 18 60.66 -23.04 -9.72
CA LEU A 18 59.63 -22.04 -9.96
C LEU A 18 58.19 -22.60 -9.86
N SER A 19 58.02 -23.93 -9.79
CA SER A 19 56.71 -24.56 -9.62
C SER A 19 56.30 -24.83 -8.18
N GLN A 20 56.99 -24.29 -7.22
CA GLN A 20 56.49 -24.25 -5.85
C GLN A 20 55.38 -23.22 -5.77
N CYS A 21 54.19 -23.61 -6.15
CA CYS A 21 52.96 -22.92 -5.81
C CYS A 21 52.98 -22.71 -4.27
N ALA A 22 53.19 -21.46 -3.88
CA ALA A 22 52.88 -21.07 -2.53
C ALA A 22 51.39 -21.38 -2.32
N ASN A 23 51.07 -22.42 -1.57
CA ASN A 23 49.75 -22.56 -0.98
C ASN A 23 49.52 -21.29 -0.17
N LYS A 24 48.68 -20.41 -0.70
CA LYS A 24 48.06 -19.39 0.13
C LYS A 24 47.24 -20.15 1.17
N GLY A 25 47.85 -20.41 2.32
CA GLY A 25 47.10 -20.80 3.48
C GLY A 25 46.09 -19.71 3.72
N THR A 26 44.82 -19.98 3.44
CA THR A 26 43.75 -19.20 4.03
C THR A 26 43.98 -19.36 5.53
N THR A 27 44.30 -18.26 6.20
CA THR A 27 44.27 -18.23 7.65
C THR A 27 42.84 -18.65 8.03
N SER A 28 42.67 -19.91 8.46
CA SER A 28 41.46 -20.33 9.15
C SER A 28 41.47 -19.57 10.45
N GLY A 29 40.70 -18.48 10.52
CA GLY A 29 40.38 -17.83 11.78
C GLY A 29 39.79 -18.89 12.72
N GLY A 30 39.86 -18.65 14.01
CA GLY A 30 39.14 -19.45 15.00
C GLY A 30 37.64 -19.55 14.68
N ASP A 31 36.91 -20.28 15.47
CA ASP A 31 35.44 -20.35 15.37
C ASP A 31 34.85 -18.93 15.30
N LYS A 32 33.85 -18.75 14.44
CA LYS A 32 33.17 -17.46 14.30
C LYS A 32 32.60 -17.07 15.66
N ASP A 33 32.90 -15.86 16.14
CA ASP A 33 32.26 -15.32 17.33
C ASP A 33 30.75 -15.13 17.07
N VAL A 34 29.93 -15.66 17.95
CA VAL A 34 28.46 -15.54 17.94
C VAL A 34 27.92 -14.81 19.17
N THR A 35 28.84 -14.27 20.00
CA THR A 35 28.50 -13.59 21.25
C THR A 35 28.13 -12.14 20.96
N PRO A 36 26.96 -11.64 21.42
CA PRO A 36 26.64 -10.21 21.35
C PRO A 36 27.56 -9.37 22.22
N PRO A 37 27.82 -8.11 21.89
CA PRO A 37 28.56 -7.18 22.73
C PRO A 37 27.89 -7.00 24.10
N VAL A 38 28.71 -6.74 25.15
CA VAL A 38 28.23 -6.57 26.52
C VAL A 38 28.49 -5.15 27.01
N ILE A 39 27.52 -4.55 27.69
CA ILE A 39 27.65 -3.23 28.30
C ILE A 39 28.52 -3.35 29.55
N ILE A 40 29.59 -2.58 29.60
CA ILE A 40 30.46 -2.46 30.78
C ILE A 40 29.86 -1.48 31.79
N LYS A 41 29.45 -0.30 31.31
CA LYS A 41 28.81 0.75 32.13
C LYS A 41 28.08 1.74 31.27
N SER A 42 27.21 2.54 31.89
CA SER A 42 26.67 3.77 31.33
C SER A 42 26.86 4.95 32.28
N THR A 43 27.03 6.14 31.72
CA THR A 43 27.21 7.37 32.50
C THR A 43 26.30 8.45 31.89
N PRO A 44 25.28 8.97 32.63
CA PRO A 44 24.78 8.44 33.93
C PRO A 44 24.37 6.96 33.87
N GLU A 45 24.21 6.31 35.01
CA GLU A 45 23.76 4.91 35.06
C GLU A 45 22.36 4.74 34.46
N ASN A 46 22.12 3.61 33.83
CA ASN A 46 20.77 3.24 33.38
C ASN A 46 19.82 3.14 34.59
N PHE A 47 18.59 3.58 34.44
CA PHE A 47 17.58 3.74 35.51
C PHE A 47 17.93 4.84 36.54
N SER A 48 18.73 5.86 36.16
CA SER A 48 19.01 7.02 37.01
C SER A 48 17.75 7.87 37.21
N ILE A 49 17.66 8.50 38.39
CA ILE A 49 16.63 9.45 38.77
C ILE A 49 17.23 10.85 38.96
N ASN A 50 16.38 11.90 39.01
CA ASN A 50 16.84 13.29 39.05
C ASN A 50 17.87 13.60 37.96
N PHE A 51 17.61 13.06 36.77
CA PHE A 51 18.50 13.19 35.62
C PHE A 51 18.52 14.63 35.11
N ASP A 52 19.72 15.21 35.02
CA ASP A 52 19.99 16.57 34.57
C ASP A 52 21.13 16.68 33.55
N ALA A 53 21.67 15.53 33.11
CA ALA A 53 22.76 15.48 32.17
C ALA A 53 22.29 15.76 30.73
N GLN A 54 23.17 16.37 29.92
CA GLN A 54 22.94 16.59 28.49
C GLN A 54 23.59 15.54 27.60
N GLU A 55 24.41 14.67 28.16
CA GLU A 55 25.14 13.62 27.45
C GLU A 55 25.06 12.31 28.22
N ILE A 56 24.86 11.21 27.46
CA ILE A 56 24.85 9.84 27.97
C ILE A 56 25.92 9.08 27.22
N GLU A 57 26.75 8.36 27.93
CA GLU A 57 27.75 7.44 27.37
C GLU A 57 27.45 6.00 27.79
N ILE A 58 27.44 5.08 26.79
CA ILE A 58 27.23 3.64 27.01
C ILE A 58 28.49 2.93 26.50
N GLU A 59 29.28 2.33 27.40
CA GLU A 59 30.54 1.66 27.08
C GLU A 59 30.34 0.16 26.95
N PHE A 60 30.90 -0.40 25.87
CA PHE A 60 30.87 -1.83 25.54
C PHE A 60 32.27 -2.45 25.68
N ASP A 61 32.30 -3.75 25.89
CA ASP A 61 33.52 -4.55 25.95
C ASP A 61 34.27 -4.61 24.61
N GLU A 62 33.53 -4.48 23.50
CA GLU A 62 34.06 -4.51 22.15
C GLU A 62 33.55 -3.33 21.28
N TYR A 63 34.04 -3.25 20.03
CA TYR A 63 33.59 -2.23 19.08
C TYR A 63 32.20 -2.54 18.53
N VAL A 64 31.27 -1.60 18.69
CA VAL A 64 29.89 -1.68 18.19
C VAL A 64 29.63 -0.69 17.04
N LYS A 65 28.67 -1.04 16.19
CA LYS A 65 28.12 -0.20 15.14
C LYS A 65 26.63 -0.02 15.36
N LEU A 66 26.10 1.16 14.96
CA LEU A 66 24.68 1.43 14.92
C LEU A 66 24.16 1.19 13.50
N LYS A 67 23.32 0.15 13.33
CA LYS A 67 22.71 -0.24 12.06
C LYS A 67 21.28 0.28 11.99
N ASN A 68 20.94 0.97 10.90
CA ASN A 68 19.57 1.46 10.67
C ASN A 68 18.95 2.21 11.87
N LEU A 69 19.77 2.96 12.62
CA LEU A 69 19.36 3.61 13.87
C LEU A 69 18.07 4.42 13.70
N GLN A 70 17.96 5.24 12.66
CA GLN A 70 16.78 6.07 12.38
C GLN A 70 15.48 5.27 12.26
N LYS A 71 15.55 4.03 11.82
CA LYS A 71 14.39 3.15 11.72
C LYS A 71 14.12 2.33 12.99
N GLN A 72 15.15 2.14 13.82
CA GLN A 72 15.07 1.25 14.99
C GLN A 72 14.85 1.99 16.30
N LEU A 73 15.44 3.16 16.44
CA LEU A 73 15.38 3.94 17.69
C LEU A 73 13.97 4.48 17.94
N ILE A 74 13.49 4.24 19.14
CA ILE A 74 12.25 4.81 19.65
C ILE A 74 12.56 5.54 20.94
N ILE A 75 12.19 6.82 21.00
CA ILE A 75 12.32 7.64 22.19
C ILE A 75 10.93 7.94 22.73
N SER A 76 10.67 7.55 23.96
CA SER A 76 9.38 7.75 24.62
C SER A 76 9.57 8.43 25.99
N PRO A 77 8.97 9.59 26.22
CA PRO A 77 8.27 10.50 25.31
C PRO A 77 9.15 10.97 24.15
N PRO A 78 8.56 11.28 22.97
CA PRO A 78 9.32 11.79 21.84
C PRO A 78 9.88 13.17 22.11
N MET A 79 11.08 13.42 21.65
CA MET A 79 11.74 14.71 21.76
C MET A 79 11.35 15.63 20.59
N THR A 80 11.34 16.95 20.85
CA THR A 80 11.11 17.96 19.80
C THR A 80 12.34 18.10 18.93
N LEU A 81 13.51 18.20 19.57
CA LEU A 81 14.83 18.18 18.92
C LEU A 81 15.41 16.78 19.02
N GLU A 82 15.70 16.17 17.86
CA GLU A 82 16.30 14.84 17.84
C GLU A 82 17.69 14.86 18.48
N PRO A 83 18.01 13.89 19.35
CA PRO A 83 19.33 13.77 19.94
C PRO A 83 20.36 13.33 18.90
N GLU A 84 21.57 13.80 19.05
CA GLU A 84 22.71 13.29 18.29
C GLU A 84 23.23 12.00 18.92
N ILE A 85 23.26 10.93 18.13
CA ILE A 85 23.73 9.62 18.61
C ILE A 85 24.91 9.16 17.74
N THR A 86 26.00 8.89 18.38
CA THR A 86 27.23 8.40 17.74
C THR A 86 27.65 7.03 18.31
N PRO A 87 28.35 6.18 17.53
CA PRO A 87 29.00 6.45 16.25
C PRO A 87 28.04 6.41 15.05
N VAL A 88 28.30 7.20 14.01
CA VAL A 88 27.60 7.16 12.74
C VAL A 88 28.57 6.69 11.66
N GLY A 89 28.24 5.57 10.99
CA GLY A 89 29.04 5.01 9.90
C GLY A 89 30.41 4.43 10.28
N THR A 90 30.80 4.52 11.53
CA THR A 90 32.06 3.99 12.10
C THR A 90 31.76 3.05 13.27
N ALA A 91 32.79 2.39 13.82
CA ALA A 91 32.65 1.60 15.02
C ALA A 91 33.27 2.33 16.22
N SER A 92 32.72 2.13 17.41
CA SER A 92 33.23 2.66 18.67
C SER A 92 32.90 1.70 19.81
N LYS A 93 33.74 1.71 20.88
CA LYS A 93 33.36 1.05 22.12
C LYS A 93 32.36 1.84 22.96
N ILE A 94 32.09 3.09 22.59
CA ILE A 94 31.17 3.98 23.31
C ILE A 94 30.11 4.48 22.36
N ILE A 95 28.85 4.30 22.77
CA ILE A 95 27.71 5.00 22.18
C ILE A 95 27.48 6.26 23.00
N LYS A 96 27.47 7.42 22.34
CA LYS A 96 27.17 8.72 22.97
C LYS A 96 25.82 9.21 22.49
N ILE A 97 25.00 9.69 23.41
CA ILE A 97 23.71 10.32 23.14
C ILE A 97 23.79 11.75 23.68
N LYS A 98 23.65 12.73 22.80
CA LYS A 98 23.65 14.15 23.18
C LYS A 98 22.25 14.70 23.03
N ILE A 99 21.70 15.17 24.14
CA ILE A 99 20.33 15.67 24.24
C ILE A 99 20.35 17.18 24.08
N PHE A 100 19.57 17.71 23.12
CA PHE A 100 19.44 19.15 22.87
C PHE A 100 18.11 19.72 23.36
N ASP A 101 17.15 18.82 23.61
CA ASP A 101 15.81 19.21 24.03
C ASP A 101 15.74 19.55 25.52
N THR A 102 14.79 20.40 25.90
CA THR A 102 14.48 20.64 27.31
C THR A 102 13.62 19.50 27.82
N LEU A 103 14.15 18.70 28.71
CA LEU A 103 13.44 17.56 29.29
C LEU A 103 12.28 18.03 30.16
N GLN A 104 11.13 17.35 30.05
CA GLN A 104 9.95 17.62 30.86
C GLN A 104 10.23 17.21 32.33
N PRO A 105 9.79 18.01 33.32
CA PRO A 105 9.99 17.68 34.73
C PRO A 105 9.20 16.42 35.13
N ASN A 106 9.72 15.69 36.11
CA ASN A 106 9.09 14.49 36.67
C ASN A 106 8.66 13.48 35.60
N THR A 107 9.50 13.24 34.58
CA THR A 107 9.14 12.42 33.41
C THR A 107 10.17 11.32 33.21
N THR A 108 9.70 10.10 33.00
CA THR A 108 10.54 8.96 32.65
C THR A 108 10.71 8.90 31.12
N TYR A 109 11.96 8.90 30.67
CA TYR A 109 12.36 8.75 29.28
C TYR A 109 12.96 7.37 29.03
N ALA A 110 12.64 6.77 27.89
CA ALA A 110 13.20 5.52 27.43
C ALA A 110 13.72 5.67 26.01
N PHE A 111 14.99 5.35 25.82
CA PHE A 111 15.64 5.20 24.52
C PHE A 111 15.71 3.72 24.18
N ASN A 112 14.85 3.24 23.32
CA ASN A 112 14.83 1.85 22.88
C ASN A 112 15.57 1.74 21.54
N PHE A 113 16.69 1.06 21.52
CA PHE A 113 17.55 0.91 20.34
C PHE A 113 17.07 -0.19 19.38
N GLY A 114 16.05 -0.97 19.73
CA GLY A 114 15.58 -2.08 18.92
C GLY A 114 16.70 -3.05 18.58
N GLU A 115 16.93 -3.30 17.31
CA GLU A 115 18.00 -4.16 16.79
C GLU A 115 19.16 -3.36 16.16
N SER A 116 19.32 -2.08 16.55
CA SER A 116 20.32 -1.23 15.90
C SER A 116 21.75 -1.48 16.38
N ILE A 117 21.97 -1.99 17.59
CA ILE A 117 23.29 -2.21 18.15
C ILE A 117 23.82 -3.57 17.70
N ALA A 118 25.00 -3.59 17.08
CA ALA A 118 25.67 -4.82 16.68
C ALA A 118 27.17 -4.69 16.86
N ASP A 119 27.89 -5.82 17.11
CA ASP A 119 29.34 -5.81 17.07
C ASP A 119 29.85 -5.41 15.67
N ASN A 120 31.09 -4.93 15.63
CA ASN A 120 31.71 -4.44 14.40
C ASN A 120 32.15 -5.56 13.46
N ASN A 121 32.59 -6.70 13.99
CA ASN A 121 33.30 -7.72 13.25
C ASN A 121 32.33 -8.71 12.58
N GLU A 122 31.57 -9.44 13.37
CA GLU A 122 30.65 -10.49 12.95
C GLU A 122 29.22 -9.99 12.73
N GLY A 123 28.89 -8.89 13.35
CA GLY A 123 27.57 -8.25 13.27
C GLY A 123 26.52 -8.88 14.18
N ASN A 124 26.96 -9.52 15.27
CA ASN A 124 26.08 -10.07 16.30
C ASN A 124 25.26 -8.96 16.94
N LEU A 125 23.93 -9.12 16.98
CA LEU A 125 23.03 -8.11 17.49
C LEU A 125 23.00 -8.11 19.01
N PHE A 126 22.95 -6.91 19.60
CA PHE A 126 22.55 -6.67 20.99
C PHE A 126 21.12 -6.11 21.00
N PRO A 127 20.08 -6.99 20.91
CA PRO A 127 18.74 -6.57 20.63
C PRO A 127 18.02 -6.00 21.85
N TYR A 128 17.09 -5.07 21.55
CA TYR A 128 16.11 -4.54 22.51
C TYR A 128 16.68 -3.83 23.73
N TYR A 129 17.90 -3.30 23.62
CA TYR A 129 18.45 -2.49 24.69
C TYR A 129 17.64 -1.21 24.89
N LYS A 130 17.30 -0.95 26.16
CA LYS A 130 16.64 0.27 26.59
C LYS A 130 17.50 1.00 27.62
N TYR A 131 17.78 2.28 27.33
CA TYR A 131 18.34 3.18 28.32
C TYR A 131 17.20 4.04 28.87
N ILE A 132 16.97 3.95 30.18
CA ILE A 132 15.83 4.55 30.88
C ILE A 132 16.35 5.49 31.95
N PHE A 133 15.75 6.67 32.07
CA PHE A 133 16.04 7.60 33.16
C PHE A 133 14.80 8.44 33.49
N SER A 134 14.80 9.08 34.65
CA SER A 134 13.74 9.99 35.05
C SER A 134 14.29 11.33 35.48
N THR A 135 13.67 12.43 35.04
CA THR A 135 13.93 13.78 35.57
C THR A 135 13.32 14.00 36.95
N GLY A 136 12.48 13.06 37.41
CA GLY A 136 11.88 13.04 38.73
C GLY A 136 12.64 12.14 39.71
N THR A 137 12.03 11.93 40.87
CA THR A 137 12.59 11.16 41.99
C THR A 137 12.29 9.66 41.90
N TYR A 138 11.59 9.20 40.87
CA TYR A 138 11.27 7.80 40.63
C TYR A 138 11.12 7.51 39.14
N ILE A 139 11.20 6.24 38.78
CA ILE A 139 10.93 5.72 37.43
C ILE A 139 9.48 5.25 37.37
N ASP A 140 8.73 5.74 36.40
CA ASP A 140 7.36 5.24 36.13
C ASP A 140 7.41 3.77 35.71
N SER A 141 6.48 2.94 36.22
CA SER A 141 6.52 1.48 36.03
C SER A 141 5.25 0.85 35.46
N LEU A 142 4.21 1.67 35.22
CA LEU A 142 2.95 1.17 34.67
C LEU A 142 3.10 0.82 33.18
N SER A 143 2.25 -0.09 32.72
CA SER A 143 2.30 -0.53 31.33
C SER A 143 0.91 -0.83 30.77
N VAL A 144 0.82 -0.78 29.44
CA VAL A 144 -0.36 -1.18 28.65
C VAL A 144 0.10 -2.07 27.52
N SER A 145 -0.61 -3.16 27.26
CA SER A 145 -0.28 -4.11 26.21
C SER A 145 -1.48 -4.46 25.33
N GLY A 146 -1.21 -5.07 24.21
CA GLY A 146 -2.23 -5.52 23.28
C GLY A 146 -1.66 -5.99 21.97
N MET A 147 -2.51 -6.00 20.95
CA MET A 147 -2.14 -6.36 19.59
C MET A 147 -2.78 -5.43 18.56
N VAL A 148 -2.15 -5.35 17.40
CA VAL A 148 -2.67 -4.65 16.23
C VAL A 148 -3.11 -5.68 15.21
N SER A 149 -4.24 -5.47 14.55
CA SER A 149 -4.71 -6.21 13.39
C SER A 149 -5.00 -5.23 12.25
N ASP A 150 -5.00 -5.70 11.01
CA ASP A 150 -5.54 -4.91 9.90
C ASP A 150 -7.05 -5.13 9.79
N ALA A 151 -7.81 -4.11 9.44
CA ALA A 151 -9.26 -4.19 9.37
C ALA A 151 -9.74 -4.89 8.10
N LEU A 152 -9.00 -4.78 7.01
CA LEU A 152 -9.37 -5.33 5.70
C LEU A 152 -8.48 -6.49 5.28
N ASN A 153 -7.20 -6.51 5.66
CA ASN A 153 -6.24 -7.51 5.22
C ASN A 153 -5.96 -8.55 6.32
N LYS A 154 -5.63 -9.76 5.92
CA LYS A 154 -5.26 -10.84 6.85
C LYS A 154 -3.90 -10.60 7.49
N GLU A 155 -2.96 -10.08 6.69
CA GLU A 155 -1.62 -9.75 7.16
C GLU A 155 -1.60 -8.33 7.72
N VAL A 156 -0.89 -8.17 8.82
CA VAL A 156 -0.72 -6.87 9.48
C VAL A 156 0.59 -6.24 9.02
N ASP A 157 0.58 -4.93 8.84
CA ASP A 157 1.78 -4.18 8.52
C ASP A 157 2.84 -4.34 9.63
N GLU A 158 4.10 -4.50 9.23
CA GLU A 158 5.22 -4.56 10.18
C GLU A 158 5.50 -3.20 10.81
N ARG A 159 5.96 -3.20 12.07
CA ARG A 159 6.39 -1.98 12.79
C ARG A 159 5.35 -0.87 12.80
N VAL A 160 4.16 -1.19 13.28
CA VAL A 160 3.10 -0.21 13.52
C VAL A 160 3.43 0.57 14.78
N ALA A 161 3.46 1.90 14.71
CA ALA A 161 3.64 2.74 15.89
C ALA A 161 2.37 2.73 16.73
N VAL A 162 2.50 2.46 18.04
CA VAL A 162 1.40 2.52 19.00
C VAL A 162 1.63 3.67 19.94
N LEU A 163 0.63 4.53 20.06
CA LEU A 163 0.73 5.89 20.58
C LEU A 163 -0.28 6.13 21.71
N LEU A 164 0.15 6.82 22.74
CA LEU A 164 -0.73 7.35 23.78
C LEU A 164 -0.70 8.88 23.81
N TYR A 165 -1.86 9.47 23.68
CA TYR A 165 -2.08 10.90 23.89
C TYR A 165 -2.76 11.11 25.25
N GLU A 166 -2.19 11.96 26.09
CA GLU A 166 -2.76 12.28 27.41
C GLU A 166 -4.09 13.02 27.23
N VAL A 167 -5.09 12.63 28.02
CA VAL A 167 -6.42 13.26 28.00
C VAL A 167 -6.55 14.13 29.22
N ASP A 168 -6.17 15.38 29.06
CA ASP A 168 -6.26 16.45 30.07
C ASP A 168 -7.03 17.66 29.53
N SER A 169 -6.90 18.80 30.17
CA SER A 169 -7.56 20.07 29.76
C SER A 169 -7.08 20.61 28.41
N SER A 170 -5.95 20.14 27.90
CA SER A 170 -5.39 20.52 26.59
C SER A 170 -5.80 19.57 25.45
N TYR A 171 -6.46 18.45 25.74
CA TYR A 171 -6.91 17.47 24.76
C TYR A 171 -7.95 18.05 23.80
N TYR A 172 -7.84 17.68 22.53
CA TYR A 172 -8.82 17.94 21.48
C TYR A 172 -8.83 16.82 20.43
N ASP A 173 -9.98 16.58 19.80
CA ASP A 173 -10.20 15.40 18.96
C ASP A 173 -9.22 15.26 17.79
N SER A 174 -8.75 16.37 17.22
CA SER A 174 -7.79 16.36 16.11
C SER A 174 -6.31 16.38 16.55
N ILE A 175 -6.00 16.04 17.80
CA ILE A 175 -4.63 16.08 18.35
C ILE A 175 -3.64 15.20 17.55
N VAL A 176 -4.10 14.04 17.06
CA VAL A 176 -3.27 13.08 16.31
C VAL A 176 -2.71 13.64 15.00
N TYR A 177 -3.35 14.67 14.42
CA TYR A 177 -2.91 15.31 13.19
C TYR A 177 -1.85 16.40 13.39
N LYS A 178 -1.68 16.87 14.63
CA LYS A 178 -0.93 18.11 14.92
C LYS A 178 0.16 17.96 15.95
N GLN A 179 0.04 17.01 16.85
CA GLN A 179 0.96 16.86 17.97
C GLN A 179 1.54 15.46 18.02
N LYS A 180 2.78 15.36 18.51
CA LYS A 180 3.38 14.08 18.86
C LYS A 180 2.68 13.52 20.11
N PRO A 181 2.58 12.18 20.23
CA PRO A 181 1.98 11.53 21.40
C PRO A 181 2.85 11.71 22.66
N LYS A 182 2.28 11.40 23.82
CA LYS A 182 3.02 11.37 25.10
C LYS A 182 3.92 10.15 25.20
N TYR A 183 3.46 8.96 24.75
CA TYR A 183 4.23 7.72 24.78
C TYR A 183 4.13 6.99 23.47
N ILE A 184 5.22 6.29 23.11
CA ILE A 184 5.35 5.57 21.84
C ILE A 184 5.98 4.21 22.09
N THR A 185 5.48 3.22 21.37
CA THR A 185 6.15 1.95 21.11
C THR A 185 5.88 1.51 19.67
N VAL A 186 6.44 0.40 19.25
CA VAL A 186 6.10 -0.25 17.96
C VAL A 186 5.70 -1.70 18.22
N THR A 187 4.95 -2.27 17.29
CA THR A 187 4.61 -3.68 17.32
C THR A 187 5.84 -4.57 17.09
N ASP A 188 5.82 -5.73 17.71
CA ASP A 188 6.77 -6.83 17.45
C ASP A 188 6.40 -7.61 16.16
N SER A 189 7.14 -8.67 15.87
CA SER A 189 6.92 -9.53 14.70
C SER A 189 5.59 -10.32 14.72
N LEU A 190 4.93 -10.38 15.85
CA LEU A 190 3.62 -11.02 16.04
C LEU A 190 2.49 -10.00 16.16
N SER A 191 2.77 -8.74 15.80
CA SER A 191 1.85 -7.60 15.90
C SER A 191 1.41 -7.26 17.32
N GLY A 192 2.11 -7.79 18.34
CA GLY A 192 1.96 -7.44 19.74
C GLY A 192 2.64 -6.12 20.06
N PHE A 193 2.12 -5.40 21.06
CA PHE A 193 2.76 -4.20 21.57
C PHE A 193 2.75 -4.13 23.09
N LYS A 194 3.74 -3.44 23.65
CA LYS A 194 3.81 -3.09 25.06
C LYS A 194 4.35 -1.68 25.21
N LEU A 195 3.51 -0.78 25.76
CA LEU A 195 3.91 0.54 26.22
C LEU A 195 4.28 0.44 27.68
N GLU A 196 5.47 0.90 28.03
CA GLU A 196 6.03 0.81 29.38
C GLU A 196 6.43 2.19 29.92
N ASN A 197 6.73 2.25 31.20
CA ASN A 197 7.15 3.48 31.88
C ASN A 197 6.08 4.58 31.81
N LEU A 198 4.82 4.19 31.98
CA LEU A 198 3.68 5.06 31.91
C LEU A 198 3.33 5.64 33.27
N LYS A 199 2.84 6.88 33.27
CA LYS A 199 2.16 7.49 34.41
C LYS A 199 0.71 7.04 34.51
N GLU A 200 0.19 7.06 35.71
CA GLU A 200 -1.25 6.97 35.94
C GLU A 200 -1.98 8.12 35.25
N GLY A 201 -3.09 7.79 34.57
CA GLY A 201 -3.87 8.81 33.87
C GLY A 201 -4.86 8.24 32.87
N SER A 202 -5.51 9.12 32.14
CA SER A 202 -6.43 8.80 31.04
C SER A 202 -5.76 9.11 29.70
N TYR A 203 -5.89 8.20 28.74
CA TYR A 203 -5.20 8.31 27.47
C TYR A 203 -6.07 7.92 26.29
N LEU A 204 -5.89 8.60 25.17
CA LEU A 204 -6.33 8.12 23.87
C LEU A 204 -5.27 7.13 23.34
N LEU A 205 -5.66 5.88 23.15
CA LEU A 205 -4.83 4.83 22.57
C LEU A 205 -5.08 4.75 21.07
N THR A 206 -4.02 4.95 20.27
CA THR A 206 -4.03 4.87 18.81
C THR A 206 -2.88 4.03 18.28
N ALA A 207 -2.96 3.64 17.02
CA ALA A 207 -1.83 3.08 16.28
C ALA A 207 -1.76 3.69 14.89
N LEU A 208 -0.55 3.89 14.37
CA LEU A 208 -0.29 4.45 13.05
C LEU A 208 0.66 3.54 12.26
N LYS A 209 0.29 3.26 11.03
CA LYS A 209 1.24 2.81 10.01
C LYS A 209 1.51 3.98 9.09
N GLU A 210 2.67 4.58 9.28
CA GLU A 210 3.09 5.78 8.56
C GLU A 210 3.96 5.43 7.37
N GLU A 211 3.79 6.14 6.26
CA GLU A 211 4.72 6.08 5.14
C GLU A 211 6.02 6.82 5.49
N ASN A 212 5.90 7.97 6.15
CA ASN A 212 7.02 8.79 6.65
C ASN A 212 6.89 8.94 8.17
N PRO A 213 7.66 8.19 8.98
CA PRO A 213 7.53 8.20 10.43
C PRO A 213 7.79 9.57 11.04
N ASN A 214 6.74 10.20 11.58
CA ASN A 214 6.82 11.48 12.29
C ASN A 214 5.89 11.52 13.51
N TYR A 215 5.15 10.42 13.73
CA TYR A 215 4.18 10.24 14.82
C TYR A 215 2.99 11.21 14.79
N THR A 216 2.66 11.73 13.61
CA THR A 216 1.46 12.53 13.37
C THR A 216 0.68 11.95 12.19
N TYR A 217 -0.61 11.75 12.38
CA TYR A 217 -1.45 11.09 11.39
C TYR A 217 -1.67 11.93 10.13
N GLN A 218 -1.39 11.36 8.98
CA GLN A 218 -1.63 11.93 7.66
C GLN A 218 -2.62 11.03 6.90
N GLN A 219 -3.90 11.44 6.88
CA GLN A 219 -4.99 10.66 6.28
C GLN A 219 -4.67 10.15 4.87
N LYS A 220 -3.94 10.94 4.08
CA LYS A 220 -3.62 10.63 2.69
C LYS A 220 -2.65 9.45 2.53
N THR A 221 -1.70 9.28 3.43
CA THR A 221 -0.62 8.28 3.30
C THR A 221 -0.72 7.17 4.32
N ASP A 222 -1.19 7.48 5.53
CA ASP A 222 -1.09 6.59 6.67
C ASP A 222 -2.35 5.75 6.90
N LYS A 223 -2.20 4.63 7.61
CA LYS A 223 -3.31 3.91 8.23
C LYS A 223 -3.38 4.28 9.70
N ILE A 224 -4.58 4.28 10.27
CA ILE A 224 -4.84 4.57 11.68
C ILE A 224 -5.65 3.46 12.33
N ALA A 225 -5.42 3.25 13.62
CA ALA A 225 -6.31 2.52 14.50
C ALA A 225 -6.51 3.31 15.79
N TYR A 226 -7.65 3.19 16.44
CA TYR A 226 -7.90 3.87 17.69
C TYR A 226 -8.96 3.16 18.54
N ARG A 227 -8.85 3.36 19.86
CA ARG A 227 -9.93 2.97 20.78
C ARG A 227 -10.95 4.10 20.86
N LYS A 228 -12.23 3.78 20.71
CA LYS A 228 -13.33 4.77 20.78
C LYS A 228 -13.43 5.40 22.16
N GLN A 229 -13.24 4.59 23.21
CA GLN A 229 -13.18 5.07 24.59
C GLN A 229 -11.73 5.31 25.00
N PHE A 230 -11.49 6.34 25.80
CA PHE A 230 -10.22 6.55 26.45
C PHE A 230 -9.88 5.37 27.37
N ILE A 231 -8.61 5.08 27.52
CA ILE A 231 -8.13 4.05 28.44
C ILE A 231 -7.61 4.71 29.72
N SER A 232 -7.78 4.01 30.84
CA SER A 232 -7.16 4.40 32.11
C SER A 232 -5.92 3.55 32.35
N VAL A 233 -4.85 4.18 32.86
CA VAL A 233 -3.64 3.50 33.31
C VAL A 233 -3.56 3.72 34.83
N PRO A 234 -3.41 2.65 35.65
CA PRO A 234 -3.16 1.24 35.29
C PRO A 234 -4.37 0.54 34.70
N SER A 235 -4.10 -0.49 33.87
CA SER A 235 -5.11 -1.37 33.26
C SER A 235 -4.57 -2.77 33.07
N ASP A 236 -5.39 -3.77 33.40
CA ASP A 236 -5.09 -5.18 33.13
C ASP A 236 -5.66 -5.65 31.77
N THR A 237 -6.26 -4.75 31.01
CA THR A 237 -6.89 -5.06 29.72
C THR A 237 -5.84 -5.20 28.63
N ALA A 238 -5.87 -6.31 27.89
CA ALA A 238 -5.17 -6.43 26.61
C ALA A 238 -6.01 -5.78 25.52
N TYR A 239 -5.46 -4.76 24.86
CA TYR A 239 -6.18 -3.98 23.87
C TYR A 239 -5.97 -4.53 22.45
N VAL A 240 -7.02 -4.52 21.63
CA VAL A 240 -6.93 -4.81 20.20
C VAL A 240 -7.22 -3.52 19.42
N LEU A 241 -6.30 -3.19 18.53
CA LEU A 241 -6.41 -2.05 17.62
C LEU A 241 -6.53 -2.57 16.19
N ARG A 242 -7.55 -2.12 15.46
CA ARG A 242 -7.76 -2.49 14.05
C ARG A 242 -7.31 -1.35 13.16
N LEU A 243 -6.23 -1.57 12.43
CA LEU A 243 -5.62 -0.61 11.53
C LEU A 243 -6.42 -0.52 10.23
N PHE A 244 -6.77 0.68 9.82
CA PHE A 244 -7.50 0.92 8.57
C PHE A 244 -6.99 2.18 7.87
N LYS A 245 -7.19 2.22 6.56
CA LYS A 245 -6.97 3.41 5.73
C LYS A 245 -8.30 4.17 5.65
N GLU A 246 -8.33 5.43 6.06
CA GLU A 246 -9.52 6.25 5.87
C GLU A 246 -9.76 6.54 4.38
N SER A 247 -11.03 6.69 3.99
CA SER A 247 -11.36 7.32 2.72
C SER A 247 -10.97 8.79 2.77
N ILE A 248 -10.50 9.30 1.64
CA ILE A 248 -10.20 10.72 1.52
C ILE A 248 -11.48 11.41 1.07
N ASP A 249 -11.87 12.47 1.78
CA ASP A 249 -12.98 13.31 1.37
C ASP A 249 -12.69 13.93 0.00
N TYR A 250 -13.76 14.17 -0.78
CA TYR A 250 -13.60 14.84 -2.05
C TYR A 250 -12.93 16.20 -1.87
N ASP A 251 -11.91 16.44 -2.68
CA ASP A 251 -11.23 17.73 -2.74
C ASP A 251 -10.81 18.02 -4.19
N PHE A 252 -11.37 19.08 -4.76
CA PHE A 252 -10.94 19.54 -6.07
C PHE A 252 -9.56 20.15 -6.00
N LYS A 253 -8.61 19.62 -6.78
CA LYS A 253 -7.22 20.07 -6.73
C LYS A 253 -6.92 21.14 -7.77
N ARG A 254 -7.13 20.84 -9.02
CA ARG A 254 -6.86 21.78 -10.11
C ARG A 254 -7.43 21.33 -11.44
N ALA A 255 -7.68 22.31 -12.32
CA ALA A 255 -7.87 22.07 -13.72
C ALA A 255 -6.65 22.54 -14.54
N ARG A 256 -6.32 21.83 -15.59
CA ARG A 256 -5.25 22.19 -16.53
C ARG A 256 -5.56 21.72 -17.93
N GLN A 257 -5.14 22.48 -18.93
CA GLN A 257 -5.17 21.99 -20.30
C GLN A 257 -4.19 20.81 -20.44
N ALA A 258 -4.67 19.68 -20.97
CA ALA A 258 -3.89 18.47 -21.18
C ALA A 258 -3.51 18.26 -22.65
N SER A 259 -4.40 18.66 -23.57
CA SER A 259 -4.14 18.71 -25.01
C SER A 259 -5.02 19.82 -25.65
N LYS A 260 -5.01 19.91 -26.94
CA LYS A 260 -5.82 20.88 -27.68
C LYS A 260 -7.30 20.74 -27.32
N ASN A 261 -8.17 20.99 -26.99
CA ASN A 261 -9.58 20.78 -26.66
C ASN A 261 -9.82 19.74 -25.55
N LYS A 262 -8.84 19.57 -24.63
CA LYS A 262 -8.95 18.67 -23.47
C LYS A 262 -8.46 19.37 -22.20
N ILE A 263 -9.31 19.44 -21.22
CA ILE A 263 -9.00 19.96 -19.90
C ILE A 263 -9.08 18.81 -18.89
N ALA A 264 -7.99 18.58 -18.16
CA ALA A 264 -7.92 17.59 -17.11
C ALA A 264 -8.27 18.25 -15.76
N PHE A 265 -9.24 17.70 -15.06
CA PHE A 265 -9.69 18.11 -13.72
C PHE A 265 -9.25 17.06 -12.71
N GLY A 266 -8.21 17.38 -11.95
CA GLY A 266 -7.70 16.51 -10.88
C GLY A 266 -8.44 16.75 -9.58
N TYR A 267 -8.74 15.68 -8.88
CA TYR A 267 -9.40 15.68 -7.57
C TYR A 267 -8.77 14.62 -6.67
N GLU A 268 -9.15 14.57 -5.42
CA GLU A 268 -8.87 13.49 -4.48
C GLU A 268 -10.18 12.98 -3.89
N GLY A 269 -10.21 11.73 -3.46
CA GLY A 269 -11.40 11.11 -2.87
C GLY A 269 -12.45 10.69 -3.90
N GLU A 270 -13.71 10.62 -3.47
CA GLU A 270 -14.82 10.14 -4.31
C GLU A 270 -15.31 11.24 -5.29
N GLY A 271 -14.98 11.09 -6.55
CA GLY A 271 -15.32 12.07 -7.60
C GLY A 271 -16.48 11.68 -8.52
N THR A 272 -17.21 10.59 -8.25
CA THR A 272 -18.30 10.09 -9.12
C THR A 272 -19.41 11.13 -9.29
N SER A 273 -19.69 11.92 -8.27
CA SER A 273 -20.72 12.99 -8.31
C SER A 273 -20.22 14.31 -8.88
N MET A 274 -18.94 14.38 -9.29
CA MET A 274 -18.35 15.61 -9.81
C MET A 274 -18.98 16.02 -11.13
N ARG A 275 -19.42 17.29 -11.22
CA ARG A 275 -20.00 17.92 -12.39
C ARG A 275 -19.15 19.11 -12.82
N ILE A 276 -18.88 19.20 -14.11
CA ILE A 276 -18.06 20.25 -14.67
C ILE A 276 -18.90 21.03 -15.69
N LYS A 277 -19.00 22.34 -15.50
CA LYS A 277 -19.72 23.25 -16.38
C LYS A 277 -18.80 24.37 -16.83
N ILE A 278 -18.73 24.61 -18.14
CA ILE A 278 -18.05 25.79 -18.67
C ILE A 278 -18.91 27.04 -18.41
N LEU A 279 -18.26 28.11 -17.93
CA LEU A 279 -18.88 29.42 -17.67
C LEU A 279 -18.49 30.49 -18.69
N SER A 280 -17.39 30.26 -19.44
CA SER A 280 -17.02 31.13 -20.54
C SER A 280 -18.04 31.07 -21.66
N GLU A 281 -18.15 32.15 -22.44
CA GLU A 281 -18.95 32.17 -23.66
C GLU A 281 -18.44 31.10 -24.64
N VAL A 282 -19.39 30.41 -25.28
CA VAL A 282 -19.10 29.33 -26.20
C VAL A 282 -19.89 29.54 -27.52
N PRO A 283 -19.39 29.04 -28.67
CA PRO A 283 -20.13 29.05 -29.93
C PRO A 283 -21.46 28.27 -29.87
N ASP A 284 -22.37 28.60 -30.76
CA ASP A 284 -23.72 27.96 -30.82
C ASP A 284 -23.65 26.45 -31.10
N ASP A 285 -22.62 25.99 -31.81
CA ASP A 285 -22.39 24.58 -32.14
C ASP A 285 -21.50 23.86 -31.09
N PHE A 286 -21.30 24.48 -29.95
CA PHE A 286 -20.48 23.91 -28.87
C PHE A 286 -21.04 22.59 -28.37
N SER A 287 -20.13 21.65 -28.19
CA SER A 287 -20.44 20.35 -27.60
C SER A 287 -19.30 19.92 -26.69
N SER A 288 -19.62 19.26 -25.58
CA SER A 288 -18.63 18.72 -24.66
C SER A 288 -19.01 17.33 -24.17
N THR A 289 -18.01 16.59 -23.72
CA THR A 289 -18.17 15.29 -23.06
C THR A 289 -17.10 15.10 -22.01
N ILE A 290 -17.36 14.22 -21.06
CA ILE A 290 -16.45 13.93 -19.95
C ILE A 290 -16.11 12.43 -19.98
N THR A 291 -14.83 12.13 -19.78
CA THR A 291 -14.35 10.75 -19.54
C THR A 291 -13.53 10.71 -18.27
N LYS A 292 -13.61 9.60 -17.54
CA LYS A 292 -12.71 9.34 -16.41
C LYS A 292 -11.40 8.76 -16.93
N GLU A 293 -10.28 9.18 -16.37
CA GLU A 293 -8.98 8.55 -16.63
C GLU A 293 -8.88 7.27 -15.79
N ILE A 294 -8.53 6.16 -16.43
CA ILE A 294 -8.36 4.87 -15.74
C ILE A 294 -7.20 5.01 -14.75
N ASP A 295 -7.37 4.48 -13.53
CA ASP A 295 -6.38 4.47 -12.44
C ASP A 295 -5.91 5.85 -11.94
N LYS A 296 -6.64 6.92 -12.25
CA LYS A 296 -6.33 8.26 -11.74
C LYS A 296 -7.58 9.02 -11.33
N ASP A 297 -7.46 9.82 -10.30
CA ASP A 297 -8.51 10.73 -9.85
C ASP A 297 -8.52 11.98 -10.74
N THR A 298 -8.93 11.76 -11.99
CA THR A 298 -8.95 12.80 -13.02
C THR A 298 -10.14 12.60 -13.95
N LEU A 299 -10.94 13.64 -14.12
CA LEU A 299 -11.93 13.75 -15.18
C LEU A 299 -11.37 14.58 -16.31
N ASN A 300 -11.49 14.08 -17.55
CA ASN A 300 -11.11 14.79 -18.75
C ASN A 300 -12.36 15.40 -19.37
N TYR A 301 -12.39 16.72 -19.45
CA TYR A 301 -13.41 17.50 -20.14
C TYR A 301 -12.94 17.77 -21.58
N TRP A 302 -13.67 17.23 -22.53
CA TRP A 302 -13.41 17.34 -23.95
C TRP A 302 -14.43 18.27 -24.58
N TYR A 303 -14.04 19.13 -25.50
CA TYR A 303 -14.94 20.08 -26.14
C TYR A 303 -14.62 20.30 -27.62
N ARG A 304 -15.61 20.73 -28.36
CA ARG A 304 -15.53 21.19 -29.75
C ARG A 304 -16.62 22.21 -30.03
N PRO A 305 -16.41 23.14 -30.99
CA PRO A 305 -15.18 23.43 -31.70
C PRO A 305 -14.10 23.99 -30.77
N GLU A 306 -12.92 24.29 -31.33
CA GLU A 306 -11.89 25.06 -30.62
C GLU A 306 -12.43 26.45 -30.28
N ILE A 307 -12.04 26.96 -29.11
CA ILE A 307 -12.41 28.30 -28.63
C ILE A 307 -11.12 29.13 -28.58
N GLU A 308 -11.07 30.20 -29.36
CA GLU A 308 -9.91 31.10 -29.43
C GLU A 308 -9.97 32.13 -28.29
N VAL A 309 -9.48 31.75 -27.12
CA VAL A 309 -9.42 32.59 -25.91
C VAL A 309 -8.13 32.32 -25.12
N ASP A 310 -7.71 33.31 -24.34
CA ASP A 310 -6.52 33.15 -23.47
C ASP A 310 -6.80 32.21 -22.28
N SER A 311 -8.04 32.10 -21.85
CA SER A 311 -8.44 31.27 -20.72
C SER A 311 -9.91 30.88 -20.77
N LEU A 312 -10.23 29.72 -20.20
CA LEU A 312 -11.57 29.22 -20.00
C LEU A 312 -11.89 29.17 -18.50
N LEU A 313 -13.12 29.54 -18.15
CA LEU A 313 -13.65 29.53 -16.81
C LEU A 313 -14.63 28.36 -16.66
N PHE A 314 -14.47 27.60 -15.58
CA PHE A 314 -15.32 26.45 -15.26
C PHE A 314 -15.87 26.53 -13.84
N GLU A 315 -17.09 26.05 -13.64
CA GLU A 315 -17.65 25.67 -12.37
C GLU A 315 -17.44 24.16 -12.20
N VAL A 316 -16.90 23.76 -11.05
CA VAL A 316 -16.75 22.37 -10.64
C VAL A 316 -17.63 22.18 -9.41
N ARG A 317 -18.62 21.31 -9.51
CA ARG A 317 -19.57 21.05 -8.44
C ARG A 317 -19.50 19.59 -8.02
N HIS A 318 -19.42 19.36 -6.72
CA HIS A 318 -19.52 18.05 -6.11
C HIS A 318 -20.42 18.14 -4.88
N LEU A 319 -21.59 17.48 -4.92
CA LEU A 319 -22.62 17.62 -3.88
C LEU A 319 -22.91 19.10 -3.60
N GLU A 320 -22.61 19.58 -2.39
CA GLU A 320 -22.81 20.98 -1.96
C GLU A 320 -21.56 21.86 -2.19
N SER A 321 -20.41 21.26 -2.52
CA SER A 321 -19.19 22.00 -2.82
C SER A 321 -19.22 22.59 -4.21
N ILE A 322 -18.83 23.85 -4.35
CA ILE A 322 -18.73 24.57 -5.62
C ILE A 322 -17.37 25.26 -5.69
N ASP A 323 -16.58 24.85 -6.67
CA ASP A 323 -15.27 25.41 -6.96
C ASP A 323 -15.29 26.10 -8.32
N THR A 324 -14.38 27.04 -8.50
CA THR A 324 -14.18 27.74 -9.77
C THR A 324 -12.76 27.50 -10.28
N ALA A 325 -12.62 27.10 -11.53
CA ALA A 325 -11.34 26.84 -12.16
C ALA A 325 -11.12 27.73 -13.38
N VAL A 326 -10.03 28.47 -13.40
CA VAL A 326 -9.54 29.23 -14.55
C VAL A 326 -8.41 28.44 -15.21
N VAL A 327 -8.59 28.07 -16.47
CA VAL A 327 -7.61 27.31 -17.24
C VAL A 327 -7.06 28.17 -18.37
N ARG A 328 -5.77 28.46 -18.31
CA ARG A 328 -5.06 29.17 -19.39
C ARG A 328 -4.95 28.26 -20.60
N ILE A 329 -5.36 28.75 -21.78
CA ILE A 329 -5.31 28.02 -23.03
C ILE A 329 -4.00 28.35 -23.76
N LYS A 330 -3.40 27.31 -24.29
CA LYS A 330 -2.16 27.37 -25.07
C LYS A 330 -2.34 26.56 -26.35
N ASP A 331 -1.50 26.84 -27.32
CA ASP A 331 -1.47 26.05 -28.56
C ASP A 331 -0.84 24.66 -28.29
N PHE A 332 -1.68 23.66 -28.08
CA PHE A 332 -1.33 22.25 -27.96
C PHE A 332 -1.79 21.49 -29.19
N LYS A 333 -1.17 20.33 -29.43
CA LYS A 333 -1.66 19.38 -30.43
C LYS A 333 -2.92 18.66 -29.94
N LEU A 334 -3.78 18.31 -30.87
CA LEU A 334 -4.91 17.42 -30.61
C LEU A 334 -4.41 16.01 -30.27
N ASP A 335 -5.09 15.32 -29.38
CA ASP A 335 -4.80 13.91 -29.09
C ASP A 335 -5.10 13.05 -30.32
N SER A 336 -4.23 12.09 -30.61
CA SER A 336 -4.47 11.10 -31.65
C SER A 336 -5.42 10.03 -31.17
N LEU A 337 -6.38 9.64 -32.00
CA LEU A 337 -7.26 8.50 -31.71
C LEU A 337 -6.45 7.19 -31.77
N MET A 338 -6.34 6.52 -30.64
CA MET A 338 -5.67 5.22 -30.50
C MET A 338 -6.60 4.26 -29.77
N PHE A 339 -6.45 2.98 -30.07
CA PHE A 339 -7.27 1.92 -29.48
C PHE A 339 -6.39 0.83 -28.86
N LYS A 340 -6.80 0.33 -27.71
CA LYS A 340 -6.11 -0.73 -26.99
C LYS A 340 -7.09 -1.74 -26.41
N PRO A 341 -6.95 -3.05 -26.71
CA PRO A 341 -7.75 -4.08 -26.03
C PRO A 341 -7.32 -4.17 -24.56
N LEU A 342 -8.28 -4.30 -23.64
CA LEU A 342 -8.00 -4.43 -22.21
C LEU A 342 -7.56 -5.85 -21.84
N SER A 343 -7.95 -6.86 -22.64
CA SER A 343 -7.50 -8.25 -22.48
C SER A 343 -7.30 -8.92 -23.82
N SER A 344 -6.36 -9.86 -23.87
CA SER A 344 -6.15 -10.77 -25.01
C SER A 344 -6.60 -12.22 -24.71
N LYS A 345 -7.04 -12.48 -23.47
CA LYS A 345 -7.60 -13.77 -23.03
C LYS A 345 -8.97 -13.51 -22.44
N LEU A 346 -9.98 -14.22 -22.93
CA LEU A 346 -11.36 -14.06 -22.51
C LEU A 346 -11.90 -15.37 -21.92
N LYS A 347 -12.69 -15.26 -20.85
CA LYS A 347 -13.61 -16.32 -20.46
C LYS A 347 -14.75 -16.39 -21.52
N LEU A 348 -15.47 -17.50 -21.56
CA LEU A 348 -16.55 -17.67 -22.56
C LEU A 348 -17.67 -16.61 -22.42
N GLN A 349 -17.90 -16.16 -21.21
CA GLN A 349 -18.94 -15.17 -20.88
C GLN A 349 -18.45 -13.71 -20.89
N GLU A 350 -17.15 -13.49 -21.09
CA GLU A 350 -16.57 -12.14 -21.06
C GLU A 350 -16.64 -11.47 -22.43
N SER A 351 -17.02 -10.21 -22.47
CA SER A 351 -16.92 -9.38 -23.66
C SER A 351 -15.52 -8.81 -23.84
N LEU A 352 -15.09 -8.61 -25.09
CA LEU A 352 -13.86 -7.88 -25.34
C LEU A 352 -14.08 -6.39 -25.17
N LEU A 353 -13.27 -5.77 -24.35
CA LEU A 353 -13.23 -4.34 -24.15
C LEU A 353 -12.07 -3.72 -24.92
N ILE A 354 -12.33 -2.71 -25.75
CA ILE A 354 -11.33 -1.97 -26.52
C ILE A 354 -11.44 -0.50 -26.11
N SER A 355 -10.50 -0.03 -25.29
CA SER A 355 -10.46 1.36 -24.82
C SER A 355 -9.94 2.30 -25.92
N ALA A 356 -10.38 3.55 -25.90
CA ALA A 356 -9.95 4.60 -26.80
C ALA A 356 -9.27 5.75 -26.04
N SER A 357 -8.29 6.41 -26.67
CA SER A 357 -7.57 7.55 -26.11
C SER A 357 -8.36 8.86 -26.16
N THR A 358 -9.33 8.98 -27.08
CA THR A 358 -10.29 10.09 -27.22
C THR A 358 -11.71 9.60 -26.96
N PRO A 359 -12.66 10.45 -26.57
CA PRO A 359 -14.02 9.98 -26.29
C PRO A 359 -14.67 9.34 -27.50
N LEU A 360 -15.27 8.19 -27.29
CA LEU A 360 -16.01 7.49 -28.34
C LEU A 360 -17.36 8.14 -28.59
N GLY A 361 -17.73 8.33 -29.85
CA GLY A 361 -18.99 8.93 -30.26
C GLY A 361 -19.95 7.94 -30.88
N LYS A 362 -19.53 7.20 -31.89
CA LYS A 362 -20.37 6.30 -32.67
C LYS A 362 -19.65 5.01 -33.04
N PHE A 363 -20.43 3.96 -33.29
CA PHE A 363 -19.90 2.70 -33.82
C PHE A 363 -20.82 2.13 -34.91
N LYS A 364 -20.25 1.29 -35.78
CA LYS A 364 -20.94 0.57 -36.86
C LYS A 364 -20.58 -0.90 -36.81
N ALA A 365 -21.42 -1.73 -36.18
CA ALA A 365 -21.16 -3.17 -36.01
C ALA A 365 -20.99 -3.90 -37.36
N SER A 366 -21.62 -3.43 -38.42
CA SER A 366 -21.45 -4.01 -39.77
C SER A 366 -20.04 -3.92 -40.36
N LYS A 367 -19.18 -3.09 -39.75
CA LYS A 367 -17.76 -2.93 -40.13
C LYS A 367 -16.82 -3.73 -39.25
N VAL A 368 -17.33 -4.59 -38.38
CA VAL A 368 -16.54 -5.46 -37.51
C VAL A 368 -16.67 -6.89 -37.98
N GLN A 369 -15.54 -7.55 -38.14
CA GLN A 369 -15.44 -8.95 -38.52
C GLN A 369 -14.75 -9.71 -37.39
N VAL A 370 -15.36 -10.78 -36.94
CA VAL A 370 -14.80 -11.71 -35.96
C VAL A 370 -14.73 -13.08 -36.63
N MET A 371 -13.55 -13.65 -36.67
CA MET A 371 -13.30 -14.94 -37.32
C MET A 371 -12.56 -15.84 -36.34
N ASP A 372 -13.01 -17.07 -36.19
CA ASP A 372 -12.38 -18.07 -35.36
C ASP A 372 -11.16 -18.74 -36.05
N LYS A 373 -10.50 -19.67 -35.36
CA LYS A 373 -9.33 -20.41 -35.87
C LYS A 373 -9.64 -21.25 -37.11
N ASP A 374 -10.88 -21.67 -37.29
CA ASP A 374 -11.36 -22.52 -38.41
C ASP A 374 -11.92 -21.67 -39.56
N SER A 375 -11.69 -20.34 -39.52
CA SER A 375 -12.13 -19.36 -40.51
C SER A 375 -13.65 -19.20 -40.56
N VAL A 376 -14.37 -19.52 -39.47
CA VAL A 376 -15.80 -19.31 -39.36
C VAL A 376 -16.07 -17.91 -38.81
N PHE A 377 -16.90 -17.15 -39.50
CA PHE A 377 -17.29 -15.82 -39.06
C PHE A 377 -18.36 -15.89 -37.96
N GLN A 378 -18.15 -15.07 -36.94
CA GLN A 378 -19.08 -14.84 -35.83
C GLN A 378 -19.80 -13.52 -36.04
N THR A 379 -21.03 -13.42 -35.59
CA THR A 379 -21.82 -12.16 -35.62
C THR A 379 -21.59 -11.42 -34.32
N PRO A 380 -20.80 -10.32 -34.30
CA PRO A 380 -20.60 -9.56 -33.07
C PRO A 380 -21.76 -8.61 -32.77
N THR A 381 -22.00 -8.43 -31.48
CA THR A 381 -22.77 -7.28 -30.97
C THR A 381 -21.82 -6.23 -30.40
N MET A 382 -22.20 -4.96 -30.47
CA MET A 382 -21.37 -3.86 -29.98
C MET A 382 -22.14 -2.95 -29.05
N GLY A 383 -21.46 -2.43 -28.04
CA GLY A 383 -21.92 -1.41 -27.13
C GLY A 383 -20.80 -0.43 -26.79
N LEU A 384 -21.14 0.63 -26.06
CA LEU A 384 -20.17 1.57 -25.49
C LEU A 384 -20.24 1.51 -23.97
N ASP A 385 -19.10 1.35 -23.34
CA ASP A 385 -18.93 1.59 -21.91
C ASP A 385 -18.38 3.00 -21.73
N ALA A 386 -19.21 3.92 -21.29
CA ALA A 386 -18.82 5.31 -21.07
C ALA A 386 -17.87 5.48 -19.89
N SER A 387 -17.93 4.60 -18.89
CA SER A 387 -17.08 4.67 -17.70
C SER A 387 -15.62 4.35 -18.02
N LEU A 388 -15.41 3.40 -18.92
CA LEU A 388 -14.08 2.97 -19.38
C LEU A 388 -13.65 3.66 -20.69
N ASN A 389 -14.53 4.47 -21.31
CA ASN A 389 -14.36 4.98 -22.66
C ASN A 389 -13.95 3.86 -23.63
N ALA A 390 -14.69 2.77 -23.61
CA ALA A 390 -14.37 1.53 -24.33
C ALA A 390 -15.54 1.06 -25.19
N VAL A 391 -15.19 0.39 -26.29
CA VAL A 391 -16.15 -0.44 -27.04
C VAL A 391 -16.26 -1.78 -26.34
N VAL A 392 -17.48 -2.21 -26.09
CA VAL A 392 -17.81 -3.57 -25.65
C VAL A 392 -18.15 -4.38 -26.90
N LEU A 393 -17.37 -5.41 -27.18
CA LEU A 393 -17.57 -6.32 -28.29
C LEU A 393 -17.89 -7.72 -27.75
N ASP A 394 -19.08 -8.19 -28.00
CA ASP A 394 -19.51 -9.53 -27.63
C ASP A 394 -19.84 -10.39 -28.86
N PHE A 395 -19.53 -11.67 -28.78
CA PHE A 395 -19.76 -12.66 -29.82
C PHE A 395 -19.75 -14.06 -29.21
N ASP A 396 -20.30 -15.05 -29.95
CA ASP A 396 -20.29 -16.43 -29.50
C ASP A 396 -18.87 -16.98 -29.44
N LYS A 397 -18.48 -17.45 -28.25
CA LYS A 397 -17.15 -17.99 -27.98
C LYS A 397 -17.21 -19.48 -27.69
N THR A 398 -16.25 -20.23 -28.24
CA THR A 398 -16.06 -21.65 -27.97
C THR A 398 -14.73 -21.86 -27.23
N GLU A 399 -14.62 -22.99 -26.58
CA GLU A 399 -13.43 -23.37 -25.82
C GLU A 399 -12.21 -23.57 -26.74
N LYS A 400 -11.01 -23.27 -26.19
CA LYS A 400 -9.71 -23.49 -26.86
C LYS A 400 -9.67 -22.96 -28.28
N ASN A 401 -10.15 -21.74 -28.45
CA ASN A 401 -10.26 -21.07 -29.74
C ASN A 401 -9.40 -19.81 -29.78
N ASN A 402 -9.07 -19.36 -30.99
CA ASN A 402 -8.39 -18.11 -31.25
C ASN A 402 -9.25 -17.31 -32.22
N TYR A 403 -9.56 -16.09 -31.85
CA TYR A 403 -10.36 -15.20 -32.67
C TYR A 403 -9.51 -14.08 -33.23
N SER A 404 -9.63 -13.87 -34.54
CA SER A 404 -9.11 -12.70 -35.23
C SER A 404 -10.23 -11.68 -35.36
N ILE A 405 -10.03 -10.51 -34.83
CA ILE A 405 -11.01 -9.42 -34.80
C ILE A 405 -10.47 -8.30 -35.65
N GLN A 406 -11.19 -7.93 -36.68
CA GLN A 406 -10.85 -6.83 -37.56
C GLN A 406 -11.95 -5.77 -37.54
N LEU A 407 -11.56 -4.56 -37.22
CA LEU A 407 -12.41 -3.37 -37.36
C LEU A 407 -11.97 -2.63 -38.61
N LEU A 408 -12.85 -2.54 -39.59
CA LEU A 408 -12.61 -1.81 -40.83
C LEU A 408 -12.63 -0.29 -40.60
N PRO A 409 -12.06 0.52 -41.51
CA PRO A 409 -12.06 1.97 -41.40
C PRO A 409 -13.47 2.53 -41.20
N GLY A 410 -13.65 3.39 -40.20
CA GLY A 410 -14.92 3.97 -39.81
C GLY A 410 -15.90 3.01 -39.12
N ALA A 411 -15.39 1.91 -38.53
CA ALA A 411 -16.16 1.10 -37.59
C ALA A 411 -16.42 1.85 -36.28
N LEU A 412 -15.48 2.68 -35.86
CA LEU A 412 -15.54 3.53 -34.69
C LEU A 412 -15.28 4.98 -35.10
N THR A 413 -16.00 5.89 -34.50
CA THR A 413 -15.81 7.33 -34.71
C THR A 413 -15.75 7.99 -33.33
N ASP A 414 -14.76 8.82 -33.12
CA ASP A 414 -14.62 9.54 -31.86
C ASP A 414 -15.52 10.79 -31.78
N PHE A 415 -15.45 11.48 -30.66
CA PHE A 415 -16.18 12.73 -30.39
C PHE A 415 -15.87 13.82 -31.43
N TYR A 416 -14.66 13.87 -31.98
CA TYR A 416 -14.25 14.87 -32.99
C TYR A 416 -14.63 14.49 -34.42
N GLY A 417 -15.17 13.28 -34.60
CA GLY A 417 -15.52 12.78 -35.93
C GLY A 417 -14.37 12.05 -36.63
N VAL A 418 -13.28 11.79 -35.92
CA VAL A 418 -12.15 11.02 -36.46
C VAL A 418 -12.53 9.55 -36.46
N GLU A 419 -12.35 8.90 -37.60
CA GLU A 419 -12.63 7.48 -37.78
C GLU A 419 -11.37 6.65 -37.53
N ASN A 420 -11.54 5.39 -37.08
CA ASN A 420 -10.42 4.45 -36.98
C ASN A 420 -9.95 4.02 -38.37
N ASP A 421 -8.65 3.75 -38.47
CA ASP A 421 -8.06 2.95 -39.54
C ASP A 421 -8.37 1.44 -39.32
N THR A 422 -7.85 0.58 -40.17
CA THR A 422 -8.00 -0.87 -39.96
C THR A 422 -7.31 -1.29 -38.66
N LEU A 423 -8.08 -1.83 -37.71
CA LEU A 423 -7.57 -2.37 -36.45
C LEU A 423 -7.66 -3.90 -36.48
N ASN A 424 -6.61 -4.56 -36.01
CA ASN A 424 -6.55 -6.01 -35.94
C ASN A 424 -6.16 -6.45 -34.54
N TYR A 425 -6.99 -7.30 -33.92
CA TYR A 425 -6.78 -7.88 -32.62
C TYR A 425 -6.85 -9.39 -32.65
N LYS A 426 -6.19 -10.03 -31.72
CA LYS A 426 -6.27 -11.47 -31.49
C LYS A 426 -6.62 -11.72 -30.04
N VAL A 427 -7.65 -12.52 -29.83
CA VAL A 427 -8.06 -12.97 -28.49
C VAL A 427 -8.19 -14.48 -28.47
N ALA A 428 -7.95 -15.07 -27.32
CA ALA A 428 -7.99 -16.51 -27.13
C ALA A 428 -8.90 -16.88 -25.96
N THR A 429 -9.57 -18.02 -26.09
CA THR A 429 -10.29 -18.68 -25.00
C THR A 429 -9.54 -19.94 -24.55
N LYS A 430 -9.64 -20.25 -23.28
CA LYS A 430 -9.11 -21.50 -22.71
C LYS A 430 -10.18 -22.60 -22.78
N LEU A 431 -9.78 -23.82 -22.42
CA LEU A 431 -10.75 -24.89 -22.13
C LEU A 431 -11.46 -24.56 -20.83
N GLN A 432 -12.73 -24.95 -20.71
CA GLN A 432 -13.46 -24.86 -19.43
C GLN A 432 -12.74 -25.64 -18.34
N SER A 433 -12.12 -26.77 -18.71
CA SER A 433 -11.30 -27.58 -17.82
C SER A 433 -9.97 -26.94 -17.39
N ASP A 434 -9.57 -25.80 -17.96
CA ASP A 434 -8.42 -25.03 -17.50
C ASP A 434 -8.75 -24.16 -16.27
N TYR A 435 -10.02 -24.04 -15.93
CA TYR A 435 -10.53 -23.32 -14.78
C TYR A 435 -11.03 -24.29 -13.70
N GLY A 436 -11.20 -23.80 -12.48
CA GLY A 436 -11.86 -24.50 -11.40
C GLY A 436 -13.05 -23.68 -10.89
N ASN A 437 -13.93 -24.35 -10.18
CA ASN A 437 -15.05 -23.70 -9.49
C ASN A 437 -14.92 -23.89 -7.99
N VAL A 438 -15.51 -22.96 -7.23
CA VAL A 438 -15.62 -23.12 -5.79
C VAL A 438 -17.00 -22.70 -5.31
N ARG A 439 -17.61 -23.55 -4.51
CA ARG A 439 -18.84 -23.26 -3.78
C ARG A 439 -18.52 -23.03 -2.32
N ILE A 440 -18.89 -21.87 -1.80
CA ILE A 440 -18.68 -21.47 -0.42
C ILE A 440 -20.02 -21.50 0.32
N THR A 441 -20.07 -22.23 1.44
CA THR A 441 -21.21 -22.21 2.36
C THR A 441 -20.83 -21.43 3.61
N ILE A 442 -21.51 -20.32 3.87
CA ILE A 442 -21.30 -19.50 5.06
C ILE A 442 -22.17 -20.02 6.21
N ARG A 443 -21.56 -20.27 7.38
CA ARG A 443 -22.26 -20.59 8.63
C ARG A 443 -22.20 -19.42 9.61
N ASN A 444 -23.24 -19.26 10.40
CA ASN A 444 -23.38 -18.16 11.38
C ASN A 444 -23.32 -16.77 10.75
N GLY A 445 -23.78 -16.62 9.49
CA GLY A 445 -23.79 -15.35 8.79
C GLY A 445 -24.83 -14.37 9.33
N VAL A 446 -24.44 -13.11 9.50
CA VAL A 446 -25.34 -11.98 9.73
C VAL A 446 -25.38 -11.17 8.44
N TYR A 447 -26.47 -11.25 7.72
CA TYR A 447 -26.60 -10.73 6.35
C TYR A 447 -27.05 -9.25 6.30
N PRO A 448 -26.69 -8.48 5.26
CA PRO A 448 -25.94 -8.91 4.06
C PRO A 448 -24.44 -9.11 4.31
N LEU A 449 -23.82 -9.89 3.45
CA LEU A 449 -22.39 -10.18 3.46
C LEU A 449 -21.80 -10.00 2.06
N ILE A 450 -20.58 -9.49 1.97
CA ILE A 450 -19.79 -9.52 0.75
C ILE A 450 -18.74 -10.62 0.90
N VAL A 451 -18.82 -11.62 0.04
CA VAL A 451 -17.93 -12.78 0.03
C VAL A 451 -16.92 -12.61 -1.09
N GLN A 452 -15.63 -12.68 -0.77
CA GLN A 452 -14.57 -12.38 -1.72
C GLN A 452 -13.50 -13.47 -1.71
N LEU A 453 -13.05 -13.85 -2.90
CA LEU A 453 -11.78 -14.51 -3.10
C LEU A 453 -10.71 -13.45 -3.34
N THR A 454 -9.61 -13.52 -2.60
CA THR A 454 -8.51 -12.56 -2.73
C THR A 454 -7.18 -13.29 -2.95
N GLU A 455 -6.25 -12.61 -3.60
CA GLU A 455 -4.85 -13.02 -3.59
C GLU A 455 -4.24 -12.89 -2.18
N ALA A 456 -3.03 -13.42 -1.98
CA ALA A 456 -2.35 -13.39 -0.69
C ALA A 456 -2.18 -11.97 -0.11
N LYS A 457 -2.02 -10.98 -0.98
CA LYS A 457 -1.89 -9.56 -0.59
C LYS A 457 -3.23 -8.85 -0.36
N GLY A 458 -4.35 -9.57 -0.46
CA GLY A 458 -5.69 -9.00 -0.25
C GLY A 458 -6.31 -8.36 -1.49
N GLU A 459 -5.68 -8.45 -2.67
CA GLU A 459 -6.27 -8.00 -3.93
C GLU A 459 -7.49 -8.87 -4.28
N GLU A 460 -8.60 -8.23 -4.61
CA GLU A 460 -9.85 -8.90 -4.95
C GLU A 460 -9.73 -9.59 -6.31
N VAL A 461 -10.12 -10.86 -6.36
CA VAL A 461 -10.18 -11.67 -7.59
C VAL A 461 -11.61 -11.86 -8.04
N GLU A 462 -12.49 -12.25 -7.12
CA GLU A 462 -13.92 -12.42 -7.36
C GLU A 462 -14.68 -11.96 -6.11
N SER A 463 -15.87 -11.38 -6.30
CA SER A 463 -16.70 -10.84 -5.24
C SER A 463 -18.17 -11.10 -5.50
N GLN A 464 -18.90 -11.47 -4.46
CA GLN A 464 -20.35 -11.65 -4.53
C GLN A 464 -21.02 -11.19 -3.25
N MET A 465 -22.03 -10.32 -3.37
CA MET A 465 -22.91 -9.93 -2.26
C MET A 465 -24.02 -10.96 -2.08
N ILE A 466 -24.29 -11.36 -0.84
CA ILE A 466 -25.41 -12.22 -0.46
C ILE A 466 -26.23 -11.55 0.64
N THR A 467 -27.57 -11.62 0.49
CA THR A 467 -28.53 -11.01 1.41
C THR A 467 -29.23 -12.02 2.32
N GLU A 468 -28.99 -13.31 2.10
CA GLU A 468 -29.55 -14.41 2.85
C GLU A 468 -28.61 -15.62 2.86
N ALA A 469 -28.93 -16.65 3.60
CA ALA A 469 -28.10 -17.85 3.77
C ALA A 469 -28.11 -18.75 2.52
N THR A 470 -27.54 -18.25 1.43
CA THR A 470 -27.35 -18.98 0.16
C THR A 470 -25.88 -19.30 -0.07
N PRO A 471 -25.53 -20.45 -0.66
CA PRO A 471 -24.16 -20.73 -1.10
C PRO A 471 -23.71 -19.73 -2.17
N VAL A 472 -22.43 -19.39 -2.12
CA VAL A 472 -21.76 -18.52 -3.10
C VAL A 472 -20.98 -19.38 -4.08
N ASP A 473 -21.24 -19.22 -5.37
CA ASP A 473 -20.58 -19.96 -6.44
C ASP A 473 -19.66 -19.03 -7.23
N PHE A 474 -18.35 -19.23 -7.12
CA PHE A 474 -17.38 -18.62 -8.01
C PHE A 474 -17.01 -19.62 -9.11
N LYS A 475 -17.30 -19.25 -10.34
CA LYS A 475 -17.10 -20.10 -11.52
C LYS A 475 -15.96 -19.58 -12.40
N ASP A 476 -15.34 -20.50 -13.13
CA ASP A 476 -14.29 -20.16 -14.09
C ASP A 476 -13.12 -19.37 -13.46
N VAL A 477 -12.77 -19.73 -12.23
CA VAL A 477 -11.64 -19.13 -11.53
C VAL A 477 -10.34 -19.77 -12.01
N ASN A 478 -9.31 -18.97 -12.24
CA ASN A 478 -7.99 -19.51 -12.56
C ASN A 478 -7.49 -20.40 -11.42
N PRO A 479 -6.82 -21.54 -11.72
CA PRO A 479 -6.21 -22.36 -10.70
C PRO A 479 -5.20 -21.57 -9.86
N GLY A 480 -5.26 -21.73 -8.55
CA GLY A 480 -4.42 -21.00 -7.63
C GLY A 480 -4.79 -21.22 -6.17
N ILE A 481 -4.08 -20.52 -5.30
CA ILE A 481 -4.34 -20.50 -3.85
C ILE A 481 -4.86 -19.12 -3.50
N TYR A 482 -6.05 -19.07 -2.94
CA TYR A 482 -6.78 -17.85 -2.63
C TYR A 482 -7.10 -17.75 -1.15
N SER A 483 -7.19 -16.55 -0.64
CA SER A 483 -7.79 -16.29 0.67
C SER A 483 -9.28 -16.03 0.51
N LEU A 484 -10.09 -16.60 1.42
CA LEU A 484 -11.51 -16.31 1.49
C LEU A 484 -11.74 -15.24 2.56
N ARG A 485 -12.34 -14.14 2.15
CA ARG A 485 -12.68 -12.99 2.98
C ARG A 485 -14.18 -12.74 2.95
N VAL A 486 -14.76 -12.44 4.11
CA VAL A 486 -16.16 -12.05 4.26
C VAL A 486 -16.22 -10.70 4.96
N ILE A 487 -16.91 -9.76 4.36
CA ILE A 487 -17.17 -8.42 4.88
C ILE A 487 -18.61 -8.35 5.34
N PHE A 488 -18.85 -7.82 6.54
CA PHE A 488 -20.19 -7.61 7.08
C PHE A 488 -20.69 -6.23 6.63
N ASP A 489 -21.44 -6.21 5.54
CA ASP A 489 -21.99 -4.99 4.93
C ASP A 489 -23.15 -4.46 5.79
N THR A 490 -22.82 -3.64 6.79
CA THR A 490 -23.78 -3.19 7.82
C THR A 490 -24.74 -2.13 7.30
N ASN A 491 -24.33 -1.32 6.34
CA ASN A 491 -25.16 -0.27 5.74
C ASN A 491 -25.87 -0.69 4.43
N LYS A 492 -25.58 -1.91 3.93
CA LYS A 492 -26.22 -2.54 2.76
C LYS A 492 -25.93 -1.83 1.43
N ASN A 493 -24.75 -1.26 1.31
CA ASN A 493 -24.34 -0.55 0.10
C ASN A 493 -23.55 -1.41 -0.91
N GLY A 494 -23.18 -2.65 -0.54
CA GLY A 494 -22.50 -3.61 -1.40
C GLY A 494 -20.98 -3.37 -1.55
N VAL A 495 -20.41 -2.48 -0.76
CA VAL A 495 -18.98 -2.19 -0.73
C VAL A 495 -18.45 -2.17 0.69
N TYR A 496 -17.15 -2.40 0.87
CA TYR A 496 -16.51 -2.28 2.18
C TYR A 496 -16.41 -0.82 2.61
N ASP A 497 -16.93 -0.50 3.79
CA ASP A 497 -16.80 0.81 4.40
C ASP A 497 -15.69 0.83 5.43
N THR A 498 -14.72 1.69 5.20
CA THR A 498 -13.63 1.94 6.14
C THR A 498 -14.08 2.82 7.30
N GLY A 499 -13.23 2.93 8.33
CA GLY A 499 -13.48 3.79 9.47
C GLY A 499 -13.18 5.27 9.21
N SER A 500 -13.56 6.11 10.19
CA SER A 500 -13.16 7.52 10.26
C SER A 500 -12.80 7.89 11.68
N PHE A 501 -11.61 8.44 11.87
CA PHE A 501 -11.13 8.83 13.20
C PHE A 501 -11.92 10.01 13.77
N LEU A 502 -12.13 11.07 12.98
CA LEU A 502 -12.85 12.26 13.44
C LEU A 502 -14.33 11.98 13.69
N ASN A 503 -14.97 11.17 12.83
CA ASN A 503 -16.36 10.78 12.99
C ASN A 503 -16.56 9.66 14.03
N LYS A 504 -15.47 9.17 14.64
CA LYS A 504 -15.48 8.06 15.63
C LYS A 504 -16.19 6.80 15.09
N THR A 505 -16.10 6.55 13.79
CA THR A 505 -16.61 5.34 13.15
C THR A 505 -15.50 4.31 12.97
N GLN A 506 -15.79 3.07 13.34
CA GLN A 506 -14.88 1.95 13.08
C GLN A 506 -15.16 1.35 11.70
N PRO A 507 -14.16 0.74 11.05
CA PRO A 507 -14.37 0.04 9.79
C PRO A 507 -15.33 -1.13 9.97
N GLU A 508 -15.98 -1.52 8.88
CA GLU A 508 -16.80 -2.72 8.86
C GLU A 508 -15.99 -3.95 9.28
N ARG A 509 -16.70 -4.89 9.89
CA ARG A 509 -16.08 -6.14 10.33
C ARG A 509 -15.71 -6.99 9.12
N VAL A 510 -14.50 -7.54 9.14
CA VAL A 510 -14.01 -8.49 8.15
C VAL A 510 -13.56 -9.77 8.85
N SER A 511 -13.89 -10.89 8.26
CA SER A 511 -13.47 -12.19 8.72
C SER A 511 -12.75 -12.94 7.58
N TYR A 512 -11.69 -13.65 7.93
CA TYR A 512 -10.92 -14.49 7.02
C TYR A 512 -11.05 -15.96 7.39
N ALA A 513 -11.19 -16.81 6.38
CA ALA A 513 -11.07 -18.24 6.60
C ALA A 513 -9.65 -18.57 7.12
N SER A 514 -9.60 -19.50 8.08
CA SER A 514 -8.33 -19.91 8.70
C SER A 514 -7.36 -20.55 7.70
N LYS A 515 -7.91 -21.26 6.70
CA LYS A 515 -7.15 -21.92 5.65
C LYS A 515 -7.38 -21.24 4.29
N PRO A 516 -6.38 -21.19 3.43
CA PRO A 516 -6.57 -20.75 2.06
C PRO A 516 -7.40 -21.78 1.29
N VAL A 517 -8.10 -21.31 0.25
CA VAL A 517 -8.87 -22.13 -0.69
C VAL A 517 -7.97 -22.45 -1.88
N GLU A 518 -7.70 -23.74 -2.12
CA GLU A 518 -6.98 -24.19 -3.29
C GLU A 518 -7.98 -24.51 -4.41
N ILE A 519 -7.92 -23.79 -5.51
CA ILE A 519 -8.72 -24.02 -6.71
C ILE A 519 -7.86 -24.73 -7.74
N ARG A 520 -8.31 -25.91 -8.20
CA ARG A 520 -7.63 -26.73 -9.19
C ARG A 520 -8.40 -26.77 -10.50
N ALA A 521 -7.67 -26.84 -11.61
CA ALA A 521 -8.25 -26.98 -12.94
C ALA A 521 -9.15 -28.21 -13.03
N ALA A 522 -10.30 -28.09 -13.67
CA ALA A 522 -11.30 -29.13 -13.86
C ALA A 522 -11.92 -29.70 -12.56
N TRP A 523 -11.83 -28.97 -11.45
CA TRP A 523 -12.37 -29.42 -10.17
C TRP A 523 -13.44 -28.45 -9.66
N ASP A 524 -14.45 -29.02 -9.00
CA ASP A 524 -15.41 -28.30 -8.17
C ASP A 524 -14.98 -28.45 -6.70
N THR A 525 -14.57 -27.35 -6.10
CA THR A 525 -14.17 -27.26 -4.69
C THR A 525 -15.37 -26.85 -3.84
N PHE A 526 -15.54 -27.44 -2.67
CA PHE A 526 -16.60 -27.12 -1.72
C PHE A 526 -15.98 -26.73 -0.40
N GLU A 527 -16.22 -25.51 0.05
CA GLU A 527 -15.68 -24.98 1.29
C GLU A 527 -16.81 -24.52 2.23
N GLU A 528 -16.63 -24.76 3.50
CA GLU A 528 -17.50 -24.25 4.55
C GLU A 528 -16.74 -23.24 5.39
N PHE A 529 -17.29 -22.04 5.49
CA PHE A 529 -16.71 -20.99 6.31
C PHE A 529 -17.63 -20.67 7.48
N VAL A 530 -17.18 -21.01 8.67
CA VAL A 530 -17.88 -20.70 9.92
C VAL A 530 -17.40 -19.34 10.40
N LEU A 531 -18.30 -18.36 10.40
CA LEU A 531 -18.02 -17.04 10.96
C LEU A 531 -18.06 -17.13 12.49
N GLU A 532 -17.00 -16.63 13.12
CA GLU A 532 -16.93 -16.48 14.58
C GLU A 532 -17.59 -15.16 14.99
N ASP A 533 -18.22 -15.09 16.16
CA ASP A 533 -18.90 -13.91 16.70
C ASP A 533 -17.93 -12.73 17.01
#